data_9b2770508cb7cb7a542de371dd1b1396
#
_entry.id   9b2770508cb7cb7a542de371dd1b1396
#
_cell.length_a   1.000
_cell.length_b   1.000
_cell.length_c   1.000
_cell.angle_alpha   90.00
_cell.angle_beta   90.00
_cell.angle_gamma   90.00
#
_symmetry.space_group_name_H-M   'P 1'
#
loop_
_entity.id
_entity.type
_entity.pdbx_description
1 polymer ?
#
loop_
_entity_poly.entity_id
_entity_poly.type
_entity_poly.pdbx_seq_one_letter_code
_entity_poly.pdbx_strand_id
1 'polypeptide(L)'
;MNIAIVGGGIVGLAIGYKLQSNRQCNVDLYEKEKQLGFHQSGRNSGVLHCGLAYKPGSLKAKLAVSGIRQMINYCKKHSINHDICGKIVVATSKQDLKLIDDLAERGKKNGLKGLKFLSDN
;
A
#
# COMPACT_ATOMS: atom_id res chain seq x y z
N MET A 1 -25.27 14.98 5.58
CA MET A 1 -24.69 15.39 4.27
C MET A 1 -24.80 14.23 3.32
N ASN A 2 -25.19 14.46 2.06
CA ASN A 2 -25.24 13.42 1.04
C ASN A 2 -23.97 13.52 0.18
N ILE A 3 -23.30 12.42 -0.04
CA ILE A 3 -22.02 12.33 -0.74
C ILE A 3 -22.13 11.27 -1.83
N ALA A 4 -21.81 11.63 -3.05
CA ALA A 4 -21.68 10.70 -4.17
C ALA A 4 -20.22 10.36 -4.41
N ILE A 5 -19.90 9.06 -4.49
CA ILE A 5 -18.58 8.56 -4.84
C ILE A 5 -18.68 7.91 -6.23
N VAL A 6 -17.84 8.35 -7.15
CA VAL A 6 -17.77 7.78 -8.50
C VAL A 6 -16.57 6.85 -8.59
N GLY A 7 -16.86 5.57 -8.82
CA GLY A 7 -15.87 4.49 -8.94
C GLY A 7 -15.82 3.57 -7.74
N GLY A 8 -16.16 2.29 -7.97
CA GLY A 8 -16.18 1.19 -6.98
C GLY A 8 -14.86 0.43 -6.87
N GLY A 9 -13.73 1.08 -7.14
CA GLY A 9 -12.41 0.53 -6.84
C GLY A 9 -12.06 0.68 -5.36
N ILE A 10 -10.90 0.13 -4.94
CA ILE A 10 -10.48 0.11 -3.52
C ILE A 10 -10.43 1.50 -2.89
N VAL A 11 -10.08 2.53 -3.65
CA VAL A 11 -10.03 3.91 -3.15
C VAL A 11 -11.44 4.43 -2.84
N GLY A 12 -12.37 4.31 -3.80
CA GLY A 12 -13.77 4.72 -3.59
C GLY A 12 -14.42 3.97 -2.45
N LEU A 13 -14.22 2.65 -2.38
CA LEU A 13 -14.73 1.81 -1.30
C LEU A 13 -14.15 2.21 0.06
N ALA A 14 -12.84 2.48 0.15
CA ALA A 14 -12.20 2.91 1.40
C ALA A 14 -12.69 4.28 1.87
N ILE A 15 -12.90 5.22 0.94
CA ILE A 15 -13.47 6.54 1.25
C ILE A 15 -14.91 6.37 1.74
N GLY A 16 -15.74 5.60 1.02
CA GLY A 16 -17.12 5.32 1.40
C GLY A 16 -17.21 4.69 2.79
N TYR A 17 -16.39 3.67 3.05
CA TYR A 17 -16.32 3.02 4.36
C TYR A 17 -15.98 4.02 5.49
N LYS A 18 -15.01 4.89 5.26
CA LYS A 18 -14.61 5.90 6.26
C LYS A 18 -15.69 6.95 6.51
N LEU A 19 -16.34 7.42 5.45
CA LEU A 19 -17.42 8.42 5.55
C LEU A 19 -18.66 7.82 6.22
N GLN A 20 -19.04 6.61 5.85
CA GLN A 20 -20.19 5.90 6.43
C GLN A 20 -19.99 5.61 7.92
N SER A 21 -18.75 5.34 8.35
CA SER A 21 -18.42 5.14 9.77
C SER A 21 -18.70 6.38 10.63
N ASN A 22 -18.79 7.54 10.02
CA ASN A 22 -19.05 8.82 10.68
C ASN A 22 -20.54 9.21 10.61
N ARG A 23 -21.46 8.33 10.81
CA ARG A 23 -22.95 8.42 10.88
C ARG A 23 -23.64 9.77 10.46
N GLN A 24 -22.87 10.78 10.06
CA GLN A 24 -23.34 12.11 9.65
C GLN A 24 -23.49 12.25 8.14
N CYS A 25 -23.14 11.19 7.39
CA CYS A 25 -23.16 11.21 5.94
C CYS A 25 -23.96 10.02 5.39
N ASN A 26 -24.78 10.29 4.37
CA ASN A 26 -25.31 9.28 3.48
C ASN A 26 -24.35 9.19 2.28
N VAL A 27 -23.89 8.00 1.95
CA VAL A 27 -22.93 7.78 0.87
C VAL A 27 -23.53 6.92 -0.20
N ASP A 28 -23.63 7.46 -1.41
CA ASP A 28 -24.00 6.72 -2.62
C ASP A 28 -22.75 6.46 -3.46
N LEU A 29 -22.51 5.18 -3.81
CA LEU A 29 -21.39 4.78 -4.65
C LEU A 29 -21.89 4.38 -6.03
N TYR A 30 -21.34 5.00 -7.06
CA TYR A 30 -21.67 4.74 -8.45
C TYR A 30 -20.51 4.02 -9.13
N GLU A 31 -20.76 2.82 -9.64
CA GLU A 31 -19.81 2.02 -10.42
C GLU A 31 -20.40 1.72 -11.80
N LYS A 32 -19.61 1.91 -12.84
CA LYS A 32 -20.05 1.65 -14.24
C LYS A 32 -20.11 0.17 -14.58
N GLU A 33 -19.33 -0.65 -13.88
CA GLU A 33 -19.30 -2.08 -14.11
C GLU A 33 -20.31 -2.81 -13.21
N LYS A 34 -20.66 -4.02 -13.60
CA LYS A 34 -21.58 -4.86 -12.82
C LYS A 34 -20.99 -5.35 -11.50
N GLN A 35 -19.67 -5.21 -11.31
CA GLN A 35 -18.92 -5.75 -10.17
C GLN A 35 -17.96 -4.69 -9.63
N LEU A 36 -17.91 -4.56 -8.31
CA LEU A 36 -16.93 -3.72 -7.63
C LEU A 36 -15.50 -4.26 -7.82
N GLY A 37 -14.53 -3.36 -7.88
CA GLY A 37 -13.12 -3.73 -8.03
C GLY A 37 -12.75 -4.34 -9.38
N PHE A 38 -13.60 -4.27 -10.37
CA PHE A 38 -13.44 -4.95 -11.66
C PHE A 38 -12.15 -4.59 -12.42
N HIS A 39 -11.68 -3.36 -12.28
CA HIS A 39 -10.46 -2.88 -12.94
C HIS A 39 -9.21 -3.12 -12.09
N GLN A 40 -8.36 -2.11 -11.90
CA GLN A 40 -7.05 -2.22 -11.25
C GLN A 40 -7.09 -2.80 -9.82
N SER A 41 -8.17 -2.55 -9.08
CA SER A 41 -8.30 -3.06 -7.71
C SER A 41 -8.41 -4.59 -7.64
N GLY A 42 -9.03 -5.22 -8.64
CA GLY A 42 -9.13 -6.67 -8.75
C GLY A 42 -8.05 -7.30 -9.66
N ARG A 43 -7.20 -6.49 -10.32
CA ARG A 43 -6.23 -6.95 -11.33
C ARG A 43 -4.85 -6.36 -11.07
N ASN A 44 -4.31 -6.59 -9.89
CA ASN A 44 -2.98 -6.17 -9.48
C ASN A 44 -2.25 -7.32 -8.77
N SER A 45 -1.01 -7.10 -8.37
CA SER A 45 -0.20 -8.13 -7.70
C SER A 45 -0.60 -8.42 -6.25
N GLY A 46 -1.55 -7.71 -5.68
CA GLY A 46 -1.97 -7.85 -4.28
C GLY A 46 -0.90 -7.46 -3.25
N VAL A 47 0.18 -6.81 -3.66
CA VAL A 47 1.31 -6.48 -2.78
C VAL A 47 1.10 -5.14 -2.10
N LEU A 48 1.15 -5.13 -0.77
CA LEU A 48 1.23 -3.93 0.05
C LEU A 48 2.67 -3.41 0.05
N HIS A 49 2.96 -2.42 -0.82
CA HIS A 49 4.29 -1.85 -0.95
C HIS A 49 4.68 -1.02 0.28
N CYS A 50 5.82 -1.36 0.89
CA CYS A 50 6.32 -0.72 2.11
C CYS A 50 6.90 0.69 1.92
N GLY A 51 7.06 1.17 0.69
CA GLY A 51 7.63 2.50 0.42
C GLY A 51 9.16 2.52 0.27
N LEU A 52 9.82 1.36 0.14
CA LEU A 52 11.29 1.23 0.05
C LEU A 52 11.89 2.12 -1.05
N ALA A 53 11.34 2.07 -2.26
CA ALA A 53 11.88 2.76 -3.43
C ALA A 53 11.37 4.21 -3.60
N TYR A 54 10.46 4.67 -2.76
CA TYR A 54 9.87 5.99 -2.95
C TYR A 54 10.81 7.10 -2.49
N LYS A 55 10.74 8.25 -3.17
CA LYS A 55 11.56 9.43 -2.85
C LYS A 55 11.31 9.85 -1.38
N PRO A 56 12.35 9.91 -0.54
CA PRO A 56 12.22 10.34 0.84
C PRO A 56 11.58 11.72 0.97
N GLY A 57 10.73 11.90 1.98
CA GLY A 57 10.00 13.14 2.21
C GLY A 57 8.77 13.34 1.32
N SER A 58 8.61 12.57 0.24
CA SER A 58 7.41 12.67 -0.61
C SER A 58 6.15 12.21 0.11
N LEU A 59 5.01 12.77 -0.29
CA LEU A 59 3.69 12.34 0.20
C LEU A 59 3.46 10.85 -0.05
N LYS A 60 3.92 10.36 -1.22
CA LYS A 60 3.83 8.93 -1.58
C LYS A 60 4.57 8.04 -0.59
N ALA A 61 5.79 8.41 -0.19
CA ALA A 61 6.56 7.65 0.81
C ALA A 61 5.87 7.65 2.18
N LYS A 62 5.45 8.83 2.66
CA LYS A 62 4.76 8.99 3.95
C LYS A 62 3.47 8.17 4.01
N LEU A 63 2.64 8.28 2.97
CA LEU A 63 1.36 7.56 2.91
C LEU A 63 1.55 6.06 2.76
N ALA A 64 2.54 5.58 1.99
CA ALA A 64 2.80 4.16 1.85
C ALA A 64 3.25 3.53 3.18
N VAL A 65 4.20 4.15 3.88
CA VAL A 65 4.69 3.63 5.18
C VAL A 65 3.60 3.64 6.25
N SER A 66 2.78 4.68 6.29
CA SER A 66 1.64 4.74 7.21
C SER A 66 0.53 3.77 6.79
N GLY A 67 0.23 3.72 5.50
CA GLY A 67 -0.87 2.94 4.94
C GLY A 67 -0.67 1.42 5.10
N ILE A 68 0.55 0.92 4.94
CA ILE A 68 0.80 -0.53 5.13
C ILE A 68 0.49 -0.97 6.56
N ARG A 69 0.85 -0.17 7.56
CA ARG A 69 0.54 -0.47 8.96
C ARG A 69 -0.96 -0.48 9.21
N GLN A 70 -1.66 0.53 8.67
CA GLN A 70 -3.12 0.62 8.80
C GLN A 70 -3.81 -0.55 8.09
N MET A 71 -3.34 -0.94 6.90
CA MET A 71 -3.90 -2.06 6.14
C MET A 71 -3.69 -3.40 6.85
N ILE A 72 -2.50 -3.67 7.39
CA ILE A 72 -2.25 -4.87 8.18
C ILE A 72 -3.18 -4.94 9.39
N ASN A 73 -3.36 -3.83 10.11
CA ASN A 73 -4.27 -3.77 11.25
C ASN A 73 -5.73 -3.98 10.82
N TYR A 74 -6.12 -3.41 9.68
CA TYR A 74 -7.44 -3.60 9.09
C TYR A 74 -7.68 -5.08 8.73
N CYS A 75 -6.73 -5.71 8.05
CA CYS A 75 -6.80 -7.13 7.69
C CYS A 75 -6.95 -8.01 8.92
N LYS A 76 -6.13 -7.77 9.96
CA LYS A 76 -6.24 -8.50 11.24
C LYS A 76 -7.60 -8.31 11.89
N LYS A 77 -8.09 -7.07 11.97
CA LYS A 77 -9.38 -6.74 12.60
C LYS A 77 -10.56 -7.40 11.89
N HIS A 78 -10.48 -7.57 10.57
CA HIS A 78 -11.56 -8.09 9.74
C HIS A 78 -11.32 -9.54 9.27
N SER A 79 -10.33 -10.24 9.84
CA SER A 79 -9.98 -11.62 9.49
C SER A 79 -9.71 -11.82 7.98
N ILE A 80 -9.10 -10.81 7.34
CA ILE A 80 -8.70 -10.87 5.94
C ILE A 80 -7.34 -11.55 5.86
N ASN A 81 -7.26 -12.63 5.11
CA ASN A 81 -6.02 -13.38 4.90
C ASN A 81 -4.94 -12.48 4.27
N HIS A 82 -3.78 -12.45 4.89
CA HIS A 82 -2.61 -11.72 4.42
C HIS A 82 -1.34 -12.36 4.96
N ASP A 83 -0.24 -12.20 4.25
CA ASP A 83 1.08 -12.69 4.64
C ASP A 83 2.07 -11.53 4.75
N ILE A 84 2.91 -11.55 5.78
CA ILE A 84 4.00 -10.59 5.98
C ILE A 84 5.31 -11.28 5.57
N CYS A 85 5.39 -11.66 4.31
CA CYS A 85 6.49 -12.45 3.74
C CYS A 85 7.80 -11.65 3.56
N GLY A 86 7.75 -10.32 3.66
CA GLY A 86 8.89 -9.47 3.37
C GLY A 86 9.14 -9.26 1.88
N LYS A 87 10.33 -8.76 1.54
CA LYS A 87 10.77 -8.54 0.17
C LYS A 87 12.28 -8.72 0.07
N ILE A 88 12.73 -9.49 -0.91
CA ILE A 88 14.14 -9.63 -1.27
C ILE A 88 14.41 -8.76 -2.51
N VAL A 89 15.53 -8.04 -2.50
CA VAL A 89 16.06 -7.32 -3.65
C VAL A 89 17.46 -7.86 -3.91
N VAL A 90 17.71 -8.30 -5.12
CA VAL A 90 18.95 -8.96 -5.52
C VAL A 90 19.73 -8.06 -6.48
N ALA A 91 21.03 -7.90 -6.25
CA ALA A 91 21.97 -7.37 -7.23
C ALA A 91 22.44 -8.51 -8.15
N THR A 92 22.36 -8.32 -9.44
CA THR A 92 22.83 -9.28 -10.45
C THR A 92 24.12 -8.83 -11.12
N SER A 93 24.58 -7.63 -10.80
CA SER A 93 25.82 -7.05 -11.30
C SER A 93 26.50 -6.17 -10.25
N LYS A 94 27.79 -5.85 -10.47
CA LYS A 94 28.51 -4.90 -9.61
C LYS A 94 27.89 -3.49 -9.62
N GLN A 95 27.25 -3.10 -10.70
CA GLN A 95 26.55 -1.81 -10.79
C GLN A 95 25.30 -1.79 -9.91
N ASP A 96 24.61 -2.93 -9.78
CA ASP A 96 23.42 -3.05 -8.96
C ASP A 96 23.71 -2.95 -7.46
N LEU A 97 24.94 -3.30 -7.02
CA LEU A 97 25.31 -3.19 -5.61
C LEU A 97 25.15 -1.76 -5.09
N LYS A 98 25.62 -0.76 -5.87
CA LYS A 98 25.43 0.66 -5.52
C LYS A 98 23.95 1.04 -5.45
N LEU A 99 23.13 0.50 -6.35
CA LEU A 99 21.69 0.74 -6.34
C LEU A 99 21.01 0.13 -5.11
N ILE A 100 21.51 -1.02 -4.62
CA ILE A 100 21.02 -1.62 -3.37
C ILE A 100 21.35 -0.74 -2.17
N ASP A 101 22.57 -0.19 -2.10
CA ASP A 101 22.96 0.72 -1.02
C ASP A 101 22.07 1.97 -1.02
N ASP A 102 21.90 2.61 -2.19
CA ASP A 102 21.00 3.75 -2.34
C ASP A 102 19.57 3.43 -1.94
N LEU A 103 19.09 2.24 -2.28
CA LEU A 103 17.75 1.76 -1.93
C LEU A 103 17.60 1.55 -0.42
N ALA A 104 18.61 0.96 0.22
CA ALA A 104 18.63 0.76 1.66
C ALA A 104 18.62 2.10 2.42
N GLU A 105 19.40 3.09 1.94
CA GLU A 105 19.37 4.43 2.49
C GLU A 105 18.01 5.13 2.35
N ARG A 106 17.38 5.01 1.17
CA ARG A 106 16.01 5.51 0.95
C ARG A 106 15.04 4.88 1.94
N GLY A 107 15.13 3.56 2.12
CA GLY A 107 14.30 2.84 3.07
C GLY A 107 14.46 3.35 4.50
N LYS A 108 15.71 3.57 4.95
CA LYS A 108 16.00 4.15 6.26
C LYS A 108 15.40 5.57 6.39
N LYS A 109 15.62 6.43 5.39
CA LYS A 109 15.06 7.79 5.35
C LYS A 109 13.53 7.81 5.34
N ASN A 110 12.89 6.77 4.79
CA ASN A 110 11.44 6.59 4.81
C ASN A 110 10.93 5.96 6.12
N GLY A 111 11.82 5.64 7.08
CA GLY A 111 11.46 5.10 8.38
C GLY A 111 11.14 3.61 8.36
N LEU A 112 11.64 2.86 7.38
CA LEU A 112 11.53 1.41 7.34
C LEU A 112 12.48 0.79 8.36
N LYS A 113 11.98 -0.21 9.07
CA LYS A 113 12.73 -1.00 10.05
C LYS A 113 12.97 -2.42 9.50
N GLY A 114 14.03 -3.07 10.00
CA GLY A 114 14.29 -4.47 9.65
C GLY A 114 14.94 -4.69 8.28
N LEU A 115 15.52 -3.65 7.67
CA LEU A 115 16.35 -3.79 6.47
C LEU A 115 17.62 -4.57 6.84
N LYS A 116 17.92 -5.63 6.10
CA LYS A 116 19.11 -6.45 6.28
C LYS A 116 19.82 -6.64 4.95
N PHE A 117 21.14 -6.52 4.96
CA PHE A 117 21.97 -7.02 3.88
C PHE A 117 22.19 -8.51 4.10
N LEU A 118 22.04 -9.28 3.06
CA LEU A 118 22.33 -10.72 3.04
C LEU A 118 23.57 -10.92 2.19
N SER A 119 24.49 -11.77 2.64
CA SER A 119 25.65 -12.23 1.87
C SER A 119 25.33 -13.55 1.19
N ASP A 120 26.15 -13.92 0.22
CA ASP A 120 26.02 -15.17 -0.55
C ASP A 120 26.48 -16.43 0.26
N ASN A 121 26.61 -16.34 1.59
CA ASN A 121 27.05 -17.44 2.46
C ASN A 121 25.88 -18.22 3.02
#